data_d760452553e1f482521c4e9db7b9c086
#
_entry.id   d760452553e1f482521c4e9db7b9c086
#
_cell.length_a   1.000
_cell.length_b   1.000
_cell.length_c   1.000
_cell.angle_alpha   90.00
_cell.angle_beta   90.00
_cell.angle_gamma   90.00
#
_symmetry.space_group_name_H-M   'P 1'
#
loop_
_entity.id
_entity.type
_entity.pdbx_description
1 polymer ?
#
loop_
_entity_poly.entity_id
_entity_poly.type
_entity_poly.pdbx_seq_one_letter_code
_entity_poly.pdbx_strand_id
1 'polypeptide(L)'
;MSRLAIKNLLGPAKLHLDLGCTQLILRNGKSATSLKLSAPLKSGIPDSESCADLRTTLVNLCAAIPPGKRKLEISLSDAVARSWIVERLPGLASMEEIEALAGDQMRRLYGDNNADSGDWIIRLDTTPFVNRWPAIALPKWLLDLLVEIAVTQGWQLTKIQTRFVQRLNAERSNLLSRPKCVVYSLDTPDGLTIGIRNTQEWLALRTHPPLALLGSQLPAMLRRDCRAAGVSLDDCRRQTLHWPANEVPA
;
A
#
# COMPACT_ATOMS: atom_id res chain seq x y z
N MET A 1 19.78 39.56 21.67
CA MET A 1 20.20 38.46 20.73
C MET A 1 18.98 37.67 20.34
N SER A 2 18.72 37.62 19.06
CA SER A 2 17.42 37.36 18.44
C SER A 2 17.02 35.87 18.44
N ARG A 3 15.82 35.55 18.93
CA ARG A 3 15.16 34.23 18.88
C ARG A 3 14.72 33.79 17.46
N LEU A 4 15.17 34.49 16.42
CA LEU A 4 14.77 34.26 15.01
C LEU A 4 15.61 33.22 14.26
N ALA A 5 16.72 32.74 14.81
CA ALA A 5 17.63 31.85 14.09
C ALA A 5 17.32 30.34 14.19
N ILE A 6 16.38 29.92 15.06
CA ILE A 6 16.14 28.47 15.29
C ILE A 6 15.03 27.89 14.38
N LYS A 7 14.18 28.73 13.80
CA LYS A 7 13.08 28.25 12.93
C LYS A 7 13.50 27.62 11.60
N ASN A 8 14.71 27.87 11.14
CA ASN A 8 15.20 27.37 9.85
C ASN A 8 15.98 26.04 9.94
N LEU A 9 16.19 25.49 11.13
CA LEU A 9 16.86 24.18 11.33
C LEU A 9 15.91 22.97 11.29
N LEU A 10 14.61 23.20 11.41
CA LEU A 10 13.61 22.16 11.22
C LEU A 10 13.33 22.05 9.72
N GLY A 11 13.72 20.95 9.11
CA GLY A 11 13.39 20.64 7.70
C GLY A 11 11.91 20.80 7.43
N PRO A 12 11.48 20.80 6.16
CA PRO A 12 10.09 21.02 5.79
C PRO A 12 9.19 20.05 6.54
N ALA A 13 8.07 20.59 7.11
CA ALA A 13 7.12 19.80 7.88
C ALA A 13 6.64 18.60 7.06
N LYS A 14 6.55 17.46 7.71
CA LYS A 14 6.14 16.19 7.09
C LYS A 14 4.64 15.99 7.27
N LEU A 15 3.96 15.73 6.15
CA LEU A 15 2.57 15.34 6.10
C LEU A 15 2.47 13.86 5.79
N HIS A 16 1.48 13.21 6.35
CA HIS A 16 1.17 11.83 6.03
C HIS A 16 -0.32 11.69 5.68
N LEU A 17 -0.60 11.27 4.44
CA LEU A 17 -1.94 10.96 3.97
C LEU A 17 -2.13 9.43 4.02
N ASP A 18 -3.12 8.98 4.77
CA ASP A 18 -3.59 7.60 4.73
C ASP A 18 -4.87 7.53 3.90
N LEU A 19 -4.81 6.84 2.77
CA LEU A 19 -5.90 6.69 1.81
C LEU A 19 -6.48 5.28 1.94
N GLY A 20 -7.62 5.18 2.63
CA GLY A 20 -8.43 3.97 2.77
C GLY A 20 -9.50 3.87 1.68
N CYS A 21 -10.22 2.75 1.67
CA CYS A 21 -11.34 2.56 0.74
C CYS A 21 -12.53 3.47 1.05
N THR A 22 -12.75 3.78 2.33
CA THR A 22 -13.94 4.53 2.79
C THR A 22 -13.59 5.81 3.53
N GLN A 23 -12.32 6.04 3.83
CA GLN A 23 -11.87 7.14 4.67
C GLN A 23 -10.48 7.60 4.28
N LEU A 24 -10.27 8.91 4.32
CA LEU A 24 -8.98 9.59 4.18
C LEU A 24 -8.57 10.19 5.51
N ILE A 25 -7.29 10.08 5.87
CA ILE A 25 -6.76 10.69 7.10
C ILE A 25 -5.49 11.45 6.72
N LEU A 26 -5.47 12.75 6.96
CA LEU A 26 -4.29 13.61 6.78
C LEU A 26 -3.71 13.97 8.14
N ARG A 27 -2.46 13.61 8.37
CA ARG A 27 -1.73 13.89 9.61
C ARG A 27 -0.69 14.98 9.39
N ASN A 28 -0.65 15.93 10.30
CA ASN A 28 0.35 16.99 10.36
C ASN A 28 0.94 17.04 11.76
N GLY A 29 2.07 16.37 11.96
CA GLY A 29 2.62 16.16 13.30
C GLY A 29 1.67 15.37 14.20
N LYS A 30 1.21 15.98 15.30
CA LYS A 30 0.26 15.37 16.24
C LYS A 30 -1.20 15.54 15.84
N SER A 31 -1.50 16.44 14.91
CA SER A 31 -2.87 16.69 14.45
C SER A 31 -3.27 15.74 13.36
N ALA A 32 -4.50 15.25 13.39
CA ALA A 32 -5.08 14.44 12.35
C ALA A 32 -6.47 14.97 11.96
N THR A 33 -6.72 15.05 10.66
CA THR A 33 -8.04 15.38 10.11
C THR A 33 -8.49 14.17 9.27
N SER A 34 -9.73 13.74 9.44
CA SER A 34 -10.27 12.63 8.67
C SER A 34 -11.58 13.00 7.99
N LEU A 35 -11.77 12.51 6.77
CA LEU A 35 -12.99 12.62 6.00
C LEU A 35 -13.38 11.26 5.45
N LYS A 36 -14.70 11.00 5.41
CA LYS A 36 -15.26 9.78 4.81
C LYS A 36 -15.55 10.05 3.34
N LEU A 37 -15.38 9.03 2.52
CA LEU A 37 -15.86 9.00 1.13
C LEU A 37 -17.34 8.66 1.11
N SER A 38 -18.09 9.25 0.17
CA SER A 38 -19.52 8.96 -0.02
C SER A 38 -19.73 7.54 -0.53
N ALA A 39 -18.80 7.04 -1.35
CA ALA A 39 -18.78 5.68 -1.84
C ALA A 39 -17.41 5.03 -1.62
N PRO A 40 -17.35 3.71 -1.35
CA PRO A 40 -16.08 3.02 -1.18
C PRO A 40 -15.24 3.05 -2.45
N LEU A 41 -13.97 3.45 -2.31
CA LEU A 41 -13.01 3.38 -3.39
C LEU A 41 -12.72 1.91 -3.72
N LYS A 42 -13.07 1.49 -4.91
CA LYS A 42 -12.80 0.15 -5.42
C LYS A 42 -11.46 0.14 -6.16
N SER A 43 -10.76 -0.98 -6.12
CA SER A 43 -9.60 -1.15 -6.98
C SER A 43 -10.06 -1.30 -8.43
N GLY A 44 -9.55 -0.49 -9.31
CA GLY A 44 -9.94 -0.44 -10.71
C GLY A 44 -10.17 0.99 -11.18
N ILE A 45 -10.92 1.13 -12.28
CA ILE A 45 -11.40 2.45 -12.70
C ILE A 45 -12.63 2.75 -11.85
N PRO A 46 -12.61 3.80 -11.03
CA PRO A 46 -13.85 4.27 -10.45
C PRO A 46 -14.70 4.87 -11.57
N ASP A 47 -16.00 4.80 -11.41
CA ASP A 47 -16.89 5.64 -12.18
C ASP A 47 -16.56 7.12 -11.99
N SER A 48 -17.04 7.97 -12.88
CA SER A 48 -16.77 9.41 -12.85
C SER A 48 -17.20 10.07 -11.53
N GLU A 49 -18.23 9.53 -10.89
CA GLU A 49 -18.77 10.03 -9.62
C GLU A 49 -17.81 9.74 -8.47
N SER A 50 -17.30 8.50 -8.35
CA SER A 50 -16.31 8.13 -7.33
C SER A 50 -14.99 8.90 -7.47
N CYS A 51 -14.56 9.19 -8.71
CA CYS A 51 -13.39 10.06 -8.96
C CYS A 51 -13.62 11.50 -8.49
N ALA A 52 -14.79 12.06 -8.79
CA ALA A 52 -15.16 13.41 -8.38
C ALA A 52 -15.30 13.54 -6.86
N ASP A 53 -15.90 12.53 -6.21
CA ASP A 53 -16.03 12.47 -4.76
C ASP A 53 -14.65 12.40 -4.07
N LEU A 54 -13.75 11.52 -4.55
CA LEU A 54 -12.39 11.44 -4.02
C LEU A 54 -11.64 12.76 -4.19
N ARG A 55 -11.72 13.39 -5.37
CA ARG A 55 -11.08 14.70 -5.64
C ARG A 55 -11.59 15.76 -4.67
N THR A 56 -12.90 15.87 -4.54
CA THR A 56 -13.55 16.84 -3.65
C THR A 56 -13.15 16.62 -2.20
N THR A 57 -13.16 15.37 -1.75
CA THR A 57 -12.79 15.00 -0.38
C THR A 57 -11.31 15.30 -0.10
N LEU A 58 -10.40 15.02 -1.06
CA LEU A 58 -8.97 15.35 -0.93
C LEU A 58 -8.75 16.85 -0.88
N VAL A 59 -9.41 17.64 -1.73
CA VAL A 59 -9.32 19.11 -1.72
C VAL A 59 -9.78 19.67 -0.38
N ASN A 60 -10.93 19.21 0.15
CA ASN A 60 -11.46 19.63 1.43
C ASN A 60 -10.51 19.26 2.59
N LEU A 61 -9.93 18.05 2.53
CA LEU A 61 -8.97 17.58 3.54
C LEU A 61 -7.71 18.46 3.54
N CYS A 62 -7.22 18.82 2.36
CA CYS A 62 -6.03 19.66 2.21
C CYS A 62 -6.27 21.11 2.59
N ALA A 63 -7.48 21.64 2.40
CA ALA A 63 -7.84 23.02 2.75
C ALA A 63 -7.63 23.36 4.24
N ALA A 64 -7.65 22.33 5.13
CA ALA A 64 -7.34 22.51 6.54
C ALA A 64 -5.87 22.84 6.81
N ILE A 65 -4.98 22.72 5.81
CA ILE A 65 -3.55 22.95 5.96
C ILE A 65 -3.13 24.12 5.08
N PRO A 66 -2.52 25.15 5.65
CA PRO A 66 -2.03 26.29 4.85
C PRO A 66 -1.04 25.83 3.76
N PRO A 67 -1.13 26.40 2.55
CA PRO A 67 -0.19 26.12 1.46
C PRO A 67 1.26 26.39 1.90
N GLY A 68 2.21 25.62 1.34
CA GLY A 68 3.62 25.85 1.62
C GLY A 68 4.48 24.61 1.41
N LYS A 69 5.79 24.79 1.41
CA LYS A 69 6.76 23.71 1.20
C LYS A 69 6.67 22.64 2.32
N ARG A 70 6.13 21.49 1.99
CA ARG A 70 6.01 20.34 2.89
C ARG A 70 6.38 19.05 2.15
N LYS A 71 6.78 18.04 2.89
CA LYS A 71 6.99 16.69 2.34
C LYS A 71 5.71 15.88 2.60
N LEU A 72 5.15 15.31 1.54
CA LEU A 72 3.98 14.45 1.63
C LEU A 72 4.40 12.98 1.46
N GLU A 73 4.02 12.14 2.42
CA GLU A 73 4.07 10.69 2.30
C GLU A 73 2.65 10.14 2.28
N ILE A 74 2.41 9.14 1.44
CA ILE A 74 1.08 8.55 1.25
C ILE A 74 1.13 7.06 1.59
N SER A 75 0.20 6.62 2.44
CA SER A 75 -0.11 5.21 2.66
C SER A 75 -1.42 4.88 1.97
N LEU A 76 -1.40 3.86 1.13
CA LEU A 76 -2.57 3.38 0.41
C LEU A 76 -3.10 2.12 1.07
N SER A 77 -4.41 1.99 1.12
CA SER A 77 -5.04 0.71 1.42
C SER A 77 -4.57 -0.37 0.44
N ASP A 78 -4.22 -1.54 0.95
CA ASP A 78 -3.84 -2.69 0.14
C ASP A 78 -5.00 -3.23 -0.72
N ALA A 79 -6.24 -2.83 -0.43
CA ALA A 79 -7.41 -3.13 -1.25
C ALA A 79 -7.55 -2.17 -2.45
N VAL A 80 -6.94 -0.98 -2.40
CA VAL A 80 -6.89 0.00 -3.52
C VAL A 80 -5.75 -0.33 -4.47
N ALA A 81 -4.56 -0.60 -3.93
CA ALA A 81 -3.43 -1.08 -4.70
C ALA A 81 -3.53 -2.59 -4.92
N ARG A 82 -3.02 -3.07 -6.04
CA ARG A 82 -2.88 -4.50 -6.34
C ARG A 82 -1.49 -4.95 -5.97
N SER A 83 -1.38 -6.08 -5.26
CA SER A 83 -0.08 -6.62 -4.85
C SER A 83 0.00 -8.11 -5.16
N TRP A 84 1.11 -8.55 -5.74
CA TRP A 84 1.37 -9.96 -6.03
C TRP A 84 2.87 -10.25 -6.06
N ILE A 85 3.24 -11.49 -6.27
CA ILE A 85 4.62 -11.93 -6.47
C ILE A 85 4.82 -12.28 -7.93
N VAL A 86 5.82 -11.68 -8.55
CA VAL A 86 6.30 -11.99 -9.90
C VAL A 86 7.41 -13.01 -9.78
N GLU A 87 7.24 -14.18 -10.40
CA GLU A 87 8.26 -15.21 -10.49
C GLU A 87 9.07 -15.02 -11.76
N ARG A 88 10.40 -14.95 -11.63
CA ARG A 88 11.30 -14.85 -12.75
C ARG A 88 11.25 -16.14 -13.56
N LEU A 89 10.88 -16.05 -14.83
CA LEU A 89 10.95 -17.16 -15.74
C LEU A 89 12.39 -17.32 -16.28
N PRO A 90 12.86 -18.55 -16.48
CA PRO A 90 14.12 -18.78 -17.16
C PRO A 90 14.13 -18.13 -18.55
N GLY A 91 15.22 -17.46 -18.88
CA GLY A 91 15.38 -16.80 -20.19
C GLY A 91 14.97 -15.33 -20.25
N LEU A 92 14.29 -14.79 -19.23
CA LEU A 92 14.06 -13.35 -19.15
C LEU A 92 15.37 -12.61 -18.85
N ALA A 93 15.78 -11.74 -19.77
CA ALA A 93 17.07 -11.05 -19.71
C ALA A 93 16.96 -9.57 -19.38
N SER A 94 15.81 -8.92 -19.64
CA SER A 94 15.64 -7.48 -19.46
C SER A 94 14.57 -7.12 -18.43
N MET A 95 14.67 -5.92 -17.88
CA MET A 95 13.63 -5.38 -16.97
C MET A 95 12.30 -5.16 -17.69
N GLU A 96 12.34 -4.80 -18.97
CA GLU A 96 11.15 -4.60 -19.80
C GLU A 96 10.35 -5.89 -19.95
N GLU A 97 11.03 -7.03 -20.17
CA GLU A 97 10.37 -8.35 -20.22
C GLU A 97 9.75 -8.73 -18.87
N ILE A 98 10.41 -8.39 -17.76
CA ILE A 98 9.90 -8.66 -16.41
C ILE A 98 8.69 -7.75 -16.11
N GLU A 99 8.72 -6.49 -16.49
CA GLU A 99 7.57 -5.57 -16.35
C GLU A 99 6.40 -6.01 -17.23
N ALA A 100 6.64 -6.48 -18.45
CA ALA A 100 5.62 -7.07 -19.32
C ALA A 100 4.99 -8.32 -18.69
N LEU A 101 5.81 -9.23 -18.14
CA LEU A 101 5.34 -10.40 -17.41
C LEU A 101 4.50 -10.01 -16.19
N ALA A 102 4.93 -9.00 -15.44
CA ALA A 102 4.17 -8.50 -14.29
C ALA A 102 2.80 -7.97 -14.72
N GLY A 103 2.73 -7.25 -15.84
CA GLY A 103 1.48 -6.78 -16.43
C GLY A 103 0.56 -7.92 -16.85
N ASP A 104 1.08 -8.95 -17.49
CA ASP A 104 0.31 -10.14 -17.88
C ASP A 104 -0.22 -10.91 -16.67
N GLN A 105 0.61 -11.07 -15.63
CA GLN A 105 0.20 -11.72 -14.39
C GLN A 105 -0.89 -10.90 -13.67
N MET A 106 -0.78 -9.57 -13.64
CA MET A 106 -1.79 -8.70 -13.07
C MET A 106 -3.15 -8.91 -13.75
N ARG A 107 -3.17 -8.91 -15.08
CA ARG A 107 -4.40 -9.16 -15.87
C ARG A 107 -5.03 -10.52 -15.54
N ARG A 108 -4.21 -11.57 -15.45
CA ARG A 108 -4.70 -12.93 -15.11
C ARG A 108 -5.23 -13.03 -13.69
N LEU A 109 -4.59 -12.38 -12.71
CA LEU A 109 -4.96 -12.46 -11.30
C LEU A 109 -6.21 -11.64 -10.98
N TYR A 110 -6.37 -10.50 -11.64
CA TYR A 110 -7.39 -9.52 -11.31
C TYR A 110 -8.48 -9.34 -12.37
N GLY A 111 -8.38 -10.09 -13.48
CA GLY A 111 -9.36 -10.19 -14.55
C GLY A 111 -9.18 -9.15 -15.65
N ASP A 112 -9.44 -9.58 -16.88
CA ASP A 112 -9.42 -8.74 -18.09
C ASP A 112 -10.65 -7.82 -18.21
N ASN A 113 -11.66 -7.96 -17.34
CA ASN A 113 -12.86 -7.11 -17.36
C ASN A 113 -12.55 -5.62 -17.16
N ASN A 114 -11.29 -5.30 -16.96
CA ASN A 114 -10.71 -3.98 -16.96
C ASN A 114 -9.84 -3.69 -18.20
N ALA A 115 -10.10 -4.34 -19.34
CA ALA A 115 -9.40 -4.02 -20.59
C ALA A 115 -9.60 -2.55 -21.03
N ASP A 116 -10.72 -1.94 -20.61
CA ASP A 116 -10.95 -0.49 -20.67
C ASP A 116 -10.42 0.23 -19.43
N SER A 117 -9.89 -0.50 -18.47
CA SER A 117 -9.38 0.04 -17.23
C SER A 117 -8.05 0.71 -17.50
N GLY A 118 -8.06 2.00 -17.49
CA GLY A 118 -6.93 2.89 -17.67
C GLY A 118 -5.57 2.35 -17.20
N ASP A 119 -4.55 3.00 -17.64
CA ASP A 119 -3.17 2.62 -17.39
C ASP A 119 -2.90 2.32 -15.90
N TRP A 120 -2.26 1.19 -15.66
CA TRP A 120 -1.73 0.85 -14.34
C TRP A 120 -0.23 1.16 -14.30
N ILE A 121 0.22 1.73 -13.21
CA ILE A 121 1.63 1.89 -12.93
C ILE A 121 2.07 0.73 -12.05
N ILE A 122 2.92 -0.13 -12.60
CA ILE A 122 3.49 -1.28 -11.89
C ILE A 122 4.87 -0.90 -11.38
N ARG A 123 5.18 -1.30 -10.14
CA ARG A 123 6.51 -1.21 -9.54
C ARG A 123 6.89 -2.54 -8.95
N LEU A 124 8.14 -2.92 -9.18
CA LEU A 124 8.75 -4.16 -8.73
C LEU A 124 9.83 -3.84 -7.71
N ASP A 125 9.89 -4.60 -6.62
CA ASP A 125 11.05 -4.60 -5.72
C ASP A 125 12.07 -5.63 -6.24
N THR A 126 12.90 -5.19 -7.17
CA THR A 126 13.90 -6.02 -7.86
C THR A 126 15.15 -6.22 -7.00
N THR A 127 15.01 -6.89 -5.87
CA THR A 127 16.18 -7.29 -5.08
C THR A 127 17.04 -8.26 -5.89
N PRO A 128 18.35 -8.00 -6.03
CA PRO A 128 19.24 -8.91 -6.76
C PRO A 128 19.29 -10.28 -6.08
N PHE A 129 19.59 -11.32 -6.87
CA PHE A 129 19.79 -12.72 -6.43
C PHE A 129 18.54 -13.44 -5.89
N VAL A 130 17.33 -12.90 -6.10
CA VAL A 130 16.07 -13.59 -5.82
C VAL A 130 15.31 -13.87 -7.12
N ASN A 131 14.49 -14.92 -7.11
CA ASN A 131 13.69 -15.30 -8.28
C ASN A 131 12.24 -14.81 -8.19
N ARG A 132 11.85 -14.23 -7.06
CA ARG A 132 10.48 -13.78 -6.78
C ARG A 132 10.50 -12.36 -6.24
N TRP A 133 9.84 -11.47 -6.97
CA TRP A 133 9.79 -10.05 -6.64
C TRP A 133 8.38 -9.61 -6.28
N PRO A 134 8.21 -8.90 -5.16
CA PRO A 134 6.96 -8.19 -4.90
C PRO A 134 6.68 -7.18 -6.00
N ALA A 135 5.46 -7.22 -6.51
CA ALA A 135 4.92 -6.24 -7.44
C ALA A 135 3.75 -5.51 -6.81
N ILE A 136 3.66 -4.22 -7.08
CA ILE A 136 2.54 -3.37 -6.68
C ILE A 136 2.08 -2.60 -7.90
N ALA A 137 0.77 -2.63 -8.17
CA ALA A 137 0.16 -1.79 -9.19
C ALA A 137 -0.77 -0.76 -8.56
N LEU A 138 -0.69 0.44 -9.09
CA LEU A 138 -1.54 1.57 -8.73
C LEU A 138 -2.21 2.11 -10.00
N PRO A 139 -3.53 2.40 -9.99
CA PRO A 139 -4.19 3.04 -11.11
C PRO A 139 -3.53 4.39 -11.42
N LYS A 140 -3.19 4.61 -12.69
CA LYS A 140 -2.50 5.85 -13.12
C LYS A 140 -3.31 7.10 -12.76
N TRP A 141 -4.64 7.07 -12.98
CA TRP A 141 -5.52 8.19 -12.65
C TRP A 141 -5.41 8.60 -11.16
N LEU A 142 -5.25 7.63 -10.24
CA LEU A 142 -5.11 7.92 -8.81
C LEU A 142 -3.74 8.57 -8.52
N LEU A 143 -2.67 8.08 -9.14
CA LEU A 143 -1.36 8.71 -9.01
C LEU A 143 -1.38 10.14 -9.56
N ASP A 144 -1.96 10.35 -10.75
CA ASP A 144 -2.06 11.66 -11.38
C ASP A 144 -2.84 12.64 -10.48
N LEU A 145 -3.95 12.20 -9.89
CA LEU A 145 -4.74 12.99 -8.94
C LEU A 145 -3.92 13.36 -7.69
N LEU A 146 -3.20 12.41 -7.10
CA LEU A 146 -2.39 12.67 -5.91
C LEU A 146 -1.23 13.64 -6.19
N VAL A 147 -0.60 13.51 -7.37
CA VAL A 147 0.45 14.42 -7.83
C VAL A 147 -0.12 15.83 -8.07
N GLU A 148 -1.26 15.95 -8.75
CA GLU A 148 -1.93 17.23 -9.01
C GLU A 148 -2.22 17.97 -7.71
N ILE A 149 -2.81 17.28 -6.72
CA ILE A 149 -3.12 17.89 -5.42
C ILE A 149 -1.85 18.31 -4.69
N ALA A 150 -0.81 17.47 -4.67
CA ALA A 150 0.45 17.82 -4.04
C ALA A 150 1.07 19.07 -4.67
N VAL A 151 1.08 19.17 -6.01
CA VAL A 151 1.60 20.33 -6.76
C VAL A 151 0.78 21.59 -6.45
N THR A 152 -0.55 21.49 -6.49
CA THR A 152 -1.46 22.63 -6.21
C THR A 152 -1.25 23.19 -4.80
N GLN A 153 -0.96 22.33 -3.82
CA GLN A 153 -0.69 22.73 -2.43
C GLN A 153 0.77 23.18 -2.20
N GLY A 154 1.65 23.08 -3.20
CA GLY A 154 3.07 23.35 -3.07
C GLY A 154 3.82 22.30 -2.23
N TRP A 155 3.29 21.08 -2.14
CA TRP A 155 3.89 19.97 -1.40
C TRP A 155 4.75 19.12 -2.31
N GLN A 156 5.81 18.56 -1.75
CA GLN A 156 6.67 17.58 -2.42
C GLN A 156 6.19 16.16 -2.06
N LEU A 157 5.62 15.45 -3.03
CA LEU A 157 5.32 14.04 -2.87
C LEU A 157 6.62 13.24 -2.84
N THR A 158 6.95 12.65 -1.69
CA THR A 158 8.22 11.96 -1.46
C THR A 158 8.11 10.46 -1.43
N LYS A 159 6.91 9.93 -1.11
CA LYS A 159 6.71 8.50 -0.96
C LYS A 159 5.25 8.12 -1.13
N ILE A 160 5.01 7.04 -1.89
CA ILE A 160 3.74 6.31 -1.92
C ILE A 160 4.04 4.85 -1.60
N GLN A 161 3.29 4.24 -0.69
CA GLN A 161 3.46 2.84 -0.32
C GLN A 161 2.13 2.27 0.16
N THR A 162 1.98 0.94 0.15
CA THR A 162 0.82 0.31 0.76
C THR A 162 0.97 0.27 2.28
N ARG A 163 -0.15 0.14 2.98
CA ARG A 163 -0.17 0.00 4.45
C ARG A 163 0.66 -1.19 4.92
N PHE A 164 0.55 -2.32 4.20
CA PHE A 164 1.35 -3.52 4.52
C PHE A 164 2.84 -3.25 4.44
N VAL A 165 3.32 -2.65 3.36
CA VAL A 165 4.74 -2.31 3.18
C VAL A 165 5.22 -1.31 4.24
N GLN A 166 4.38 -0.32 4.57
CA GLN A 166 4.71 0.65 5.61
C GLN A 166 4.93 -0.01 6.98
N ARG A 167 3.99 -0.88 7.38
CA ARG A 167 4.08 -1.57 8.68
C ARG A 167 5.22 -2.56 8.72
N LEU A 168 5.39 -3.33 7.66
CA LEU A 168 6.52 -4.25 7.55
C LEU A 168 7.87 -3.54 7.73
N ASN A 169 8.05 -2.39 7.07
CA ASN A 169 9.28 -1.60 7.17
C ASN A 169 9.48 -1.01 8.58
N ALA A 170 8.40 -0.63 9.27
CA ALA A 170 8.48 -0.11 10.64
C ALA A 170 8.90 -1.21 11.64
N GLU A 171 8.54 -2.46 11.39
CA GLU A 171 8.82 -3.59 12.29
C GLU A 171 10.12 -4.34 11.97
N ARG A 172 10.78 -4.03 10.85
CA ARG A 172 12.04 -4.68 10.42
C ARG A 172 13.14 -4.68 11.48
N SER A 173 13.21 -3.65 12.32
CA SER A 173 14.22 -3.51 13.37
C SER A 173 14.05 -4.54 14.51
N ASN A 174 12.87 -5.14 14.67
CA ASN A 174 12.57 -6.07 15.75
C ASN A 174 12.81 -7.55 15.37
N LEU A 175 13.24 -7.83 14.14
CA LEU A 175 13.42 -9.18 13.62
C LEU A 175 14.84 -9.71 13.95
N LEU A 176 15.13 -9.94 15.23
CA LEU A 176 16.44 -10.51 15.70
C LEU A 176 16.61 -11.98 15.33
N SER A 177 15.54 -12.73 15.11
CA SER A 177 15.60 -14.12 14.64
C SER A 177 15.03 -14.24 13.23
N ARG A 178 15.73 -14.95 12.34
CA ARG A 178 15.28 -15.23 10.97
C ARG A 178 14.66 -16.62 10.89
N PRO A 179 13.37 -16.80 11.17
CA PRO A 179 12.70 -18.09 11.00
C PRO A 179 12.75 -18.52 9.53
N LYS A 180 12.72 -19.82 9.28
CA LYS A 180 12.76 -20.39 7.91
C LYS A 180 11.61 -19.87 7.05
N CYS A 181 10.42 -19.70 7.64
CA CYS A 181 9.25 -19.14 6.98
C CYS A 181 8.48 -18.23 7.94
N VAL A 182 7.92 -17.12 7.43
CA VAL A 182 7.06 -16.21 8.18
C VAL A 182 5.82 -15.91 7.36
N VAL A 183 4.67 -15.99 8.02
CA VAL A 183 3.39 -15.49 7.52
C VAL A 183 3.11 -14.16 8.24
N TYR A 184 3.18 -13.08 7.51
CA TYR A 184 2.77 -11.76 7.98
C TYR A 184 1.30 -11.54 7.68
N SER A 185 0.56 -10.99 8.62
CA SER A 185 -0.83 -10.60 8.43
C SER A 185 -1.03 -9.15 8.87
N LEU A 186 -1.68 -8.36 8.04
CA LEU A 186 -2.13 -7.01 8.35
C LEU A 186 -3.64 -6.94 8.17
N ASP A 187 -4.37 -6.82 9.27
CA ASP A 187 -5.82 -6.60 9.25
C ASP A 187 -6.11 -5.10 9.29
N THR A 188 -6.95 -4.66 8.36
CA THR A 188 -7.44 -3.28 8.25
C THR A 188 -8.94 -3.29 7.97
N PRO A 189 -9.66 -2.19 8.20
CA PRO A 189 -11.07 -2.11 7.81
C PRO A 189 -11.34 -2.42 6.33
N ASP A 190 -10.35 -2.20 5.46
CA ASP A 190 -10.47 -2.37 4.02
C ASP A 190 -10.14 -3.79 3.54
N GLY A 191 -9.42 -4.58 4.34
CA GLY A 191 -9.02 -5.94 3.96
C GLY A 191 -7.93 -6.52 4.85
N LEU A 192 -7.72 -7.83 4.68
CA LEU A 192 -6.64 -8.59 5.30
C LEU A 192 -5.55 -8.86 4.28
N THR A 193 -4.37 -8.29 4.49
CA THR A 193 -3.20 -8.56 3.63
C THR A 193 -2.32 -9.64 4.25
N ILE A 194 -2.03 -10.68 3.47
CA ILE A 194 -1.15 -11.79 3.85
C ILE A 194 0.10 -11.75 2.99
N GLY A 195 1.25 -11.70 3.65
CA GLY A 195 2.56 -11.86 3.02
C GLY A 195 3.26 -13.10 3.56
N ILE A 196 3.73 -13.97 2.68
CA ILE A 196 4.48 -15.18 3.04
C ILE A 196 5.91 -15.03 2.53
N ARG A 197 6.87 -15.21 3.41
CA ARG A 197 8.29 -15.03 3.10
C ARG A 197 9.12 -16.14 3.73
N ASN A 198 10.11 -16.65 2.98
CA ASN A 198 11.20 -17.45 3.54
C ASN A 198 12.40 -16.55 3.88
N THR A 199 13.54 -17.14 4.20
CA THR A 199 14.77 -16.39 4.56
C THR A 199 15.32 -15.56 3.40
N GLN A 200 15.01 -15.91 2.16
CA GLN A 200 15.60 -15.34 0.94
C GLN A 200 14.65 -14.42 0.20
N GLU A 201 13.38 -14.85 0.01
CA GLU A 201 12.46 -14.19 -0.90
C GLU A 201 11.02 -14.23 -0.42
N TRP A 202 10.18 -13.41 -1.03
CA TRP A 202 8.74 -13.44 -0.90
C TRP A 202 8.15 -14.59 -1.70
N LEU A 203 7.28 -15.38 -1.08
CA LEU A 203 6.62 -16.54 -1.70
C LEU A 203 5.19 -16.20 -2.14
N ALA A 204 4.49 -15.37 -1.38
CA ALA A 204 3.15 -14.89 -1.71
C ALA A 204 2.89 -13.52 -1.11
N LEU A 205 2.06 -12.74 -1.78
CA LEU A 205 1.49 -11.48 -1.28
C LEU A 205 0.07 -11.35 -1.83
N ARG A 206 -0.93 -11.29 -0.94
CA ARG A 206 -2.34 -11.31 -1.31
C ARG A 206 -3.17 -10.45 -0.37
N THR A 207 -4.17 -9.78 -0.92
CA THR A 207 -5.18 -9.06 -0.14
C THR A 207 -6.51 -9.79 -0.25
N HIS A 208 -7.11 -10.05 0.90
CA HIS A 208 -8.38 -10.73 1.10
C HIS A 208 -9.42 -9.75 1.65
N PRO A 209 -10.72 -10.12 1.66
CA PRO A 209 -11.72 -9.35 2.38
C PRO A 209 -11.34 -9.12 3.86
N PRO A 210 -11.91 -8.10 4.51
CA PRO A 210 -11.65 -7.84 5.93
C PRO A 210 -11.85 -9.07 6.81
N LEU A 211 -11.03 -9.20 7.86
CA LEU A 211 -11.06 -10.35 8.77
C LEU A 211 -12.46 -10.60 9.35
N ALA A 212 -13.21 -9.53 9.63
CA ALA A 212 -14.58 -9.62 10.12
C ALA A 212 -15.54 -10.41 9.18
N LEU A 213 -15.26 -10.40 7.87
CA LEU A 213 -16.04 -11.14 6.88
C LEU A 213 -15.54 -12.58 6.68
N LEU A 214 -14.30 -12.87 7.04
CA LEU A 214 -13.70 -14.19 6.88
C LEU A 214 -14.10 -15.16 8.00
N GLY A 215 -14.24 -14.67 9.22
CA GLY A 215 -14.68 -15.45 10.38
C GLY A 215 -13.93 -16.79 10.51
N SER A 216 -14.68 -17.90 10.54
CA SER A 216 -14.15 -19.26 10.65
C SER A 216 -13.38 -19.75 9.41
N GLN A 217 -13.45 -19.05 8.28
CA GLN A 217 -12.74 -19.42 7.05
C GLN A 217 -11.24 -19.06 7.06
N LEU A 218 -10.82 -18.17 7.97
CA LEU A 218 -9.43 -17.68 8.04
C LEU A 218 -8.38 -18.82 8.11
N PRO A 219 -8.50 -19.86 8.97
CA PRO A 219 -7.51 -20.91 9.01
C PRO A 219 -7.40 -21.71 7.70
N ALA A 220 -8.53 -21.96 7.04
CA ALA A 220 -8.55 -22.67 5.76
C ALA A 220 -7.91 -21.84 4.65
N MET A 221 -8.20 -20.53 4.63
CA MET A 221 -7.61 -19.59 3.70
C MET A 221 -6.08 -19.51 3.88
N LEU A 222 -5.58 -19.35 5.11
CA LEU A 222 -4.15 -19.32 5.39
C LEU A 222 -3.45 -20.62 4.94
N ARG A 223 -4.03 -21.79 5.23
CA ARG A 223 -3.48 -23.07 4.75
C ARG A 223 -3.45 -23.15 3.24
N ARG A 224 -4.49 -22.67 2.55
CA ARG A 224 -4.53 -22.62 1.09
C ARG A 224 -3.43 -21.72 0.54
N ASP A 225 -3.24 -20.52 1.10
CA ASP A 225 -2.24 -19.57 0.64
C ASP A 225 -0.81 -20.07 0.90
N CYS A 226 -0.55 -20.69 2.07
CA CYS A 226 0.73 -21.33 2.37
C CYS A 226 1.01 -22.50 1.41
N ARG A 227 0.01 -23.35 1.13
CA ARG A 227 0.16 -24.46 0.18
C ARG A 227 0.46 -23.94 -1.24
N ALA A 228 -0.23 -22.90 -1.68
CA ALA A 228 0.02 -22.27 -2.97
C ALA A 228 1.42 -21.62 -3.05
N ALA A 229 1.96 -21.21 -1.91
CA ALA A 229 3.34 -20.71 -1.78
C ALA A 229 4.40 -21.82 -1.62
N GLY A 230 3.99 -23.11 -1.62
CA GLY A 230 4.89 -24.25 -1.47
C GLY A 230 5.39 -24.48 -0.04
N VAL A 231 4.68 -23.99 0.99
CA VAL A 231 5.06 -24.14 2.41
C VAL A 231 3.89 -24.68 3.24
N SER A 232 4.21 -25.31 4.38
CA SER A 232 3.19 -25.67 5.38
C SER A 232 2.97 -24.50 6.34
N LEU A 233 1.71 -24.23 6.69
CA LEU A 233 1.38 -23.22 7.69
C LEU A 233 1.97 -23.55 9.07
N ASP A 234 2.09 -24.85 9.38
CA ASP A 234 2.61 -25.33 10.67
C ASP A 234 4.13 -25.11 10.81
N ASP A 235 4.85 -25.00 9.68
CA ASP A 235 6.29 -24.71 9.64
C ASP A 235 6.59 -23.20 9.64
N CYS A 236 5.56 -22.37 9.57
CA CYS A 236 5.70 -20.92 9.46
C CYS A 236 5.47 -20.25 10.83
N ARG A 237 6.35 -19.31 11.18
CA ARG A 237 6.07 -18.35 12.26
C ARG A 237 4.99 -17.37 11.77
N ARG A 238 3.97 -17.14 12.60
CA ARG A 238 2.95 -16.13 12.33
C ARG A 238 3.33 -14.81 13.00
N GLN A 239 3.18 -13.72 12.28
CA GLN A 239 3.43 -12.37 12.78
C GLN A 239 2.30 -11.45 12.32
N THR A 240 1.55 -10.93 13.29
CA THR A 240 0.52 -9.93 13.03
C THR A 240 1.16 -8.55 13.05
N LEU A 241 0.95 -7.82 11.96
CA LEU A 241 1.28 -6.40 11.85
C LEU A 241 0.06 -5.60 12.31
N HIS A 242 0.27 -4.58 13.12
CA HIS A 242 -0.84 -3.76 13.63
C HIS A 242 -0.90 -2.45 12.85
N TRP A 243 -2.04 -2.21 12.17
CA TRP A 243 -2.35 -0.89 11.64
C TRP A 243 -2.96 -0.05 12.78
N PRO A 244 -2.43 1.13 13.05
CA PRO A 244 -3.03 1.99 14.06
C PRO A 244 -4.42 2.41 13.58
N ALA A 245 -5.43 1.63 13.97
CA ALA A 245 -6.81 1.99 13.74
C ALA A 245 -7.06 3.30 14.51
N ASN A 246 -7.30 4.39 13.78
CA ASN A 246 -7.90 5.62 14.33
C ASN A 246 -7.36 6.06 15.71
N GLU A 247 -6.07 6.04 15.97
CA GLU A 247 -5.51 6.94 16.94
C GLU A 247 -5.62 8.37 16.36
N VAL A 248 -6.86 8.89 16.34
CA VAL A 248 -7.07 10.32 16.51
C VAL A 248 -6.61 10.56 17.93
N PRO A 249 -5.48 11.21 18.19
CA PRO A 249 -5.13 11.57 19.54
C PRO A 249 -6.30 12.41 20.07
N ALA A 250 -6.85 11.95 21.20
CA ALA A 250 -7.86 12.69 21.95
C ALA A 250 -7.36 14.10 22.29
#